data_cfc7c75f488ee5ac2b99f289cbfa235f
#
_entry.id   cfc7c75f488ee5ac2b99f289cbfa235f
#
_cell.length_a   1.000
_cell.length_b   1.000
_cell.length_c   1.000
_cell.angle_alpha   90.00
_cell.angle_beta   90.00
_cell.angle_gamma   90.00
#
_symmetry.space_group_name_H-M   'P 1'
#
loop_
_entity.id
_entity.type
_entity.pdbx_description
1 polymer ?
#
loop_
_entity_poly.entity_id
_entity_poly.type
_entity_poly.pdbx_seq_one_letter_code
_entity_poly.pdbx_strand_id
1 'polypeptide(L)'
;MLRPAPGADRTIAALAAAGLVATALPLFAVRPVAWTVPAGGYDAVVLTSANAVRHAGPELTALGLPVLAVGQATAAAAAEAGLAVAATGEGDVAALLDSHGRRYPRLLHLAGRDRAADPRLTAVTVYVADPLGVTAAALAVLDGGVVLAHSPRAACRLRTVMAAYALGRADTRLAALSAAVATAAGTGWGAVAVADRPTDAAIVAAARRLAD
;
A
#
# COMPACT_ATOMS: atom_id res chain seq x y z
N MET A 1 -3.59 -1.69 -13.32
CA MET A 1 -3.41 -1.10 -12.00
C MET A 1 -3.88 -2.06 -10.92
N LEU A 2 -2.99 -2.52 -10.00
CA LEU A 2 -3.30 -3.62 -9.07
C LEU A 2 -3.84 -3.20 -7.70
N ARG A 3 -3.67 -1.95 -7.30
CA ARG A 3 -4.14 -1.48 -5.98
C ARG A 3 -5.66 -1.24 -5.99
N PRO A 4 -6.34 -1.45 -4.84
CA PRO A 4 -7.76 -1.13 -4.72
C PRO A 4 -8.02 0.38 -4.63
N ALA A 5 -9.30 0.78 -4.81
CA ALA A 5 -9.77 2.12 -4.50
C ALA A 5 -9.56 2.47 -3.01
N PRO A 6 -9.47 3.76 -2.65
CA PRO A 6 -9.45 4.93 -3.53
C PRO A 6 -8.06 5.22 -4.11
N GLY A 7 -7.06 4.41 -3.78
CA GLY A 7 -5.69 4.58 -4.29
C GLY A 7 -5.59 4.37 -5.80
N ALA A 8 -6.35 3.41 -6.34
CA ALA A 8 -6.41 3.16 -7.78
C ALA A 8 -6.91 4.40 -8.53
N ASP A 9 -7.99 5.02 -8.04
CA ASP A 9 -8.64 6.14 -8.72
C ASP A 9 -7.69 7.33 -8.88
N ARG A 10 -6.93 7.66 -7.84
CA ARG A 10 -5.92 8.73 -7.89
C ARG A 10 -4.82 8.44 -8.90
N THR A 11 -4.31 7.21 -8.92
CA THR A 11 -3.25 6.84 -9.86
C THR A 11 -3.78 6.77 -11.30
N ILE A 12 -5.01 6.30 -11.50
CA ILE A 12 -5.67 6.28 -12.83
C ILE A 12 -5.86 7.71 -13.34
N ALA A 13 -6.30 8.65 -12.48
CA ALA A 13 -6.41 10.06 -12.85
C ALA A 13 -5.05 10.67 -13.23
N ALA A 14 -3.98 10.33 -12.48
CA ALA A 14 -2.63 10.79 -12.80
C ALA A 14 -2.08 10.18 -14.10
N LEU A 15 -2.39 8.92 -14.41
CA LEU A 15 -2.06 8.28 -15.69
C LEU A 15 -2.80 8.94 -16.84
N ALA A 16 -4.09 9.23 -16.68
CA ALA A 16 -4.89 9.93 -17.69
C ALA A 16 -4.33 11.34 -17.98
N ALA A 17 -3.94 12.08 -16.95
CA ALA A 17 -3.26 13.37 -17.10
C ALA A 17 -1.90 13.26 -17.82
N ALA A 18 -1.25 12.10 -17.76
CA ALA A 18 -0.02 11.79 -18.49
C ALA A 18 -0.28 11.21 -19.90
N GLY A 19 -1.54 11.16 -20.36
CA GLY A 19 -1.92 10.65 -21.68
C GLY A 19 -2.02 9.12 -21.76
N LEU A 20 -2.06 8.42 -20.62
CA LEU A 20 -2.13 6.96 -20.55
C LEU A 20 -3.52 6.49 -20.13
N VAL A 21 -4.08 5.52 -20.86
CA VAL A 21 -5.34 4.85 -20.48
C VAL A 21 -5.02 3.73 -19.50
N ALA A 22 -5.71 3.69 -18.36
CA ALA A 22 -5.48 2.70 -17.33
C ALA A 22 -6.78 2.05 -16.82
N THR A 23 -6.71 0.74 -16.59
CA THR A 23 -7.80 -0.05 -16.04
C THR A 23 -7.44 -0.56 -14.65
N ALA A 24 -8.40 -0.48 -13.71
CA ALA A 24 -8.24 -1.09 -12.39
C ALA A 24 -8.38 -2.62 -12.49
N LEU A 25 -7.41 -3.34 -11.94
CA LEU A 25 -7.44 -4.79 -11.73
C LEU A 25 -7.05 -5.07 -10.28
N PRO A 26 -7.91 -4.73 -9.31
CA PRO A 26 -7.55 -4.91 -7.90
C PRO A 26 -7.44 -6.41 -7.58
N LEU A 27 -6.36 -6.79 -6.92
CA LEU A 27 -6.11 -8.17 -6.51
C LEU A 27 -6.52 -8.44 -5.05
N PHE A 28 -6.93 -7.40 -4.34
CA PHE A 28 -7.38 -7.44 -2.94
C PHE A 28 -8.57 -6.51 -2.73
N ALA A 29 -9.50 -6.94 -1.89
CA ALA A 29 -10.51 -6.09 -1.28
C ALA A 29 -10.08 -5.73 0.14
N VAL A 30 -10.15 -4.45 0.49
CA VAL A 30 -9.85 -3.98 1.85
C VAL A 30 -11.18 -3.75 2.56
N ARG A 31 -11.31 -4.29 3.77
CA ARG A 31 -12.49 -4.10 4.62
C ARG A 31 -12.12 -3.88 6.08
N PRO A 32 -12.92 -3.11 6.82
CA PRO A 32 -12.73 -2.95 8.26
C PRO A 32 -12.98 -4.27 8.99
N VAL A 33 -12.38 -4.39 10.17
CA VAL A 33 -12.72 -5.41 11.16
C VAL A 33 -13.00 -4.73 12.50
N ALA A 34 -13.90 -5.30 13.29
CA ALA A 34 -14.14 -4.80 14.63
C ALA A 34 -12.88 -4.92 15.47
N TRP A 35 -12.60 -3.90 16.27
CA TRP A 35 -11.44 -3.85 17.13
C TRP A 35 -11.76 -3.09 18.43
N THR A 36 -10.94 -3.30 19.42
CA THR A 36 -11.02 -2.60 20.71
C THR A 36 -9.63 -2.19 21.14
N VAL A 37 -9.53 -1.12 21.90
CA VAL A 37 -8.27 -0.66 22.49
C VAL A 37 -7.87 -1.63 23.60
N PRO A 38 -6.69 -2.28 23.50
CA PRO A 38 -6.21 -3.12 24.60
C PRO A 38 -5.97 -2.28 25.86
N ALA A 39 -6.16 -2.89 27.02
CA ALA A 39 -5.90 -2.23 28.29
C ALA A 39 -4.41 -1.81 28.42
N GLY A 40 -4.13 -0.73 29.18
CA GLY A 40 -2.76 -0.31 29.48
C GLY A 40 -2.45 1.16 29.19
N GLY A 41 -3.31 1.86 28.49
CA GLY A 41 -3.09 3.25 28.05
C GLY A 41 -1.95 3.37 27.02
N TYR A 42 -2.01 4.36 26.17
CA TYR A 42 -1.02 4.57 25.10
C TYR A 42 -0.66 6.06 24.99
N ASP A 43 0.55 6.33 24.52
CA ASP A 43 1.09 7.71 24.42
C ASP A 43 1.01 8.22 22.97
N ALA A 44 0.98 7.32 21.98
CA ALA A 44 0.79 7.66 20.57
C ALA A 44 0.24 6.48 19.76
N VAL A 45 -0.32 6.78 18.59
CA VAL A 45 -0.76 5.79 17.60
C VAL A 45 0.25 5.72 16.46
N VAL A 46 0.68 4.52 16.10
CA VAL A 46 1.50 4.27 14.91
C VAL A 46 0.61 3.81 13.77
N LEU A 47 0.72 4.45 12.62
CA LEU A 47 -0.01 4.11 11.40
C LEU A 47 0.99 3.85 10.26
N THR A 48 0.98 2.64 9.74
CA THR A 48 1.87 2.20 8.64
C THR A 48 1.16 2.18 7.28
N SER A 49 -0.13 2.52 7.24
CA SER A 49 -0.92 2.54 6.01
C SER A 49 -2.11 3.49 6.14
N ALA A 50 -2.37 4.24 5.08
CA ALA A 50 -3.59 5.03 4.96
C ALA A 50 -4.88 4.20 5.06
N ASN A 51 -4.81 2.88 4.82
CA ASN A 51 -5.96 2.00 5.03
C ASN A 51 -6.31 1.86 6.52
N ALA A 52 -5.33 1.94 7.43
CA ALA A 52 -5.63 1.94 8.86
C ALA A 52 -6.47 3.17 9.23
N VAL A 53 -6.14 4.33 8.71
CA VAL A 53 -6.95 5.56 8.92
C VAL A 53 -8.38 5.38 8.41
N ARG A 54 -8.53 4.88 7.17
CA ARG A 54 -9.84 4.76 6.49
C ARG A 54 -10.76 3.72 7.11
N HIS A 55 -10.20 2.70 7.76
CA HIS A 55 -10.95 1.55 8.22
C HIS A 55 -10.98 1.37 9.74
N ALA A 56 -10.24 2.18 10.50
CA ALA A 56 -10.28 2.13 11.96
C ALA A 56 -11.59 2.70 12.56
N GLY A 57 -12.33 3.49 11.80
CA GLY A 57 -13.58 4.08 12.28
C GLY A 57 -13.38 5.28 13.19
N PRO A 58 -14.47 5.79 13.78
CA PRO A 58 -14.43 6.95 14.67
C PRO A 58 -13.66 6.69 15.97
N GLU A 59 -13.46 5.43 16.34
CA GLU A 59 -12.69 5.03 17.51
C GLU A 59 -11.24 5.54 17.43
N LEU A 60 -10.65 5.62 16.24
CA LEU A 60 -9.32 6.18 16.05
C LEU A 60 -9.25 7.65 16.46
N THR A 61 -10.21 8.46 16.04
CA THR A 61 -10.27 9.87 16.40
C THR A 61 -10.57 10.05 17.89
N ALA A 62 -11.42 9.20 18.45
CA ALA A 62 -11.79 9.22 19.87
C ALA A 62 -10.61 8.92 20.81
N LEU A 63 -9.52 8.31 20.32
CA LEU A 63 -8.31 8.11 21.13
C LEU A 63 -7.65 9.43 21.56
N GLY A 64 -7.77 10.50 20.78
CA GLY A 64 -7.15 11.79 21.06
C GLY A 64 -5.63 11.76 21.14
N LEU A 65 -4.99 10.73 20.60
CA LEU A 65 -3.54 10.52 20.68
C LEU A 65 -2.81 11.08 19.47
N PRO A 66 -1.56 11.56 19.63
CA PRO A 66 -0.71 11.94 18.51
C PRO A 66 -0.40 10.74 17.61
N VAL A 67 -0.28 11.01 16.30
CA VAL A 67 -0.03 9.99 15.28
C VAL A 67 1.42 10.03 14.82
N LEU A 68 2.06 8.87 14.80
CA LEU A 68 3.31 8.62 14.10
C LEU A 68 3.00 7.87 12.80
N ALA A 69 3.16 8.51 11.66
CA ALA A 69 2.79 7.94 10.36
C ALA A 69 4.02 7.45 9.59
N VAL A 70 3.95 6.25 9.02
CA VAL A 70 4.93 5.79 8.03
C VAL A 70 4.51 6.24 6.65
N GLY A 71 5.29 7.13 6.04
CA GLY A 71 5.10 7.66 4.70
C GLY A 71 4.06 8.79 4.59
N GLN A 72 4.33 9.69 3.64
CA GLN A 72 3.54 10.90 3.40
C GLN A 72 2.05 10.62 3.11
N ALA A 73 1.76 9.54 2.36
CA ALA A 73 0.38 9.18 2.04
C ALA A 73 -0.45 8.79 3.29
N THR A 74 0.20 8.19 4.29
CA THR A 74 -0.44 7.85 5.57
C THR A 74 -0.62 9.10 6.43
N ALA A 75 0.41 9.97 6.47
CA ALA A 75 0.35 11.25 7.18
C ALA A 75 -0.75 12.17 6.61
N ALA A 76 -0.84 12.27 5.29
CA ALA A 76 -1.89 13.05 4.62
C ALA A 76 -3.29 12.51 4.97
N ALA A 77 -3.50 11.19 4.87
CA ALA A 77 -4.78 10.58 5.24
C ALA A 77 -5.14 10.81 6.72
N ALA A 78 -4.15 10.77 7.62
CA ALA A 78 -4.36 11.06 9.04
C ALA A 78 -4.76 12.53 9.27
N ALA A 79 -4.08 13.47 8.62
CA ALA A 79 -4.40 14.90 8.70
C ALA A 79 -5.79 15.21 8.12
N GLU A 80 -6.14 14.61 6.97
CA GLU A 80 -7.48 14.71 6.36
C GLU A 80 -8.60 14.19 7.29
N ALA A 81 -8.28 13.18 8.12
CA ALA A 81 -9.19 12.65 9.15
C ALA A 81 -9.20 13.46 10.45
N GLY A 82 -8.51 14.61 10.51
CA GLY A 82 -8.45 15.49 11.67
C GLY A 82 -7.53 14.99 12.80
N LEU A 83 -6.63 14.05 12.51
CA LEU A 83 -5.68 13.51 13.50
C LEU A 83 -4.43 14.41 13.60
N ALA A 84 -3.89 14.55 14.81
CA ALA A 84 -2.65 15.30 15.06
C ALA A 84 -1.44 14.46 14.66
N VAL A 85 -0.87 14.70 13.49
CA VAL A 85 0.35 14.01 13.02
C VAL A 85 1.56 14.63 13.70
N ALA A 86 2.17 13.89 14.63
CA ALA A 86 3.34 14.32 15.39
C ALA A 86 4.67 14.02 14.68
N ALA A 87 4.71 12.98 13.85
CA ALA A 87 5.89 12.67 13.04
C ALA A 87 5.51 11.86 11.79
N THR A 88 6.31 12.02 10.73
CA THR A 88 6.20 11.25 9.49
C THR A 88 7.56 10.63 9.16
N GLY A 89 7.62 9.30 9.08
CA GLY A 89 8.81 8.57 8.64
C GLY A 89 8.85 8.40 7.13
N GLU A 90 10.05 8.35 6.56
CA GLU A 90 10.27 8.13 5.12
C GLU A 90 10.62 6.67 4.78
N GLY A 91 10.95 5.87 5.77
CA GLY A 91 11.36 4.48 5.63
C GLY A 91 10.29 3.47 6.05
N ASP A 92 10.69 2.54 6.89
CA ASP A 92 9.82 1.56 7.51
C ASP A 92 9.42 1.95 8.95
N VAL A 93 8.65 1.10 9.61
CA VAL A 93 8.22 1.34 10.98
C VAL A 93 9.40 1.36 11.97
N ALA A 94 10.43 0.54 11.74
CA ALA A 94 11.59 0.48 12.62
C ALA A 94 12.36 1.81 12.61
N ALA A 95 12.62 2.37 11.44
CA ALA A 95 13.27 3.69 11.29
C ALA A 95 12.46 4.83 11.95
N LEU A 96 11.11 4.79 11.81
CA LEU A 96 10.24 5.76 12.49
C LEU A 96 10.36 5.65 14.00
N LEU A 97 10.38 4.43 14.55
CA LEU A 97 10.47 4.18 15.98
C LEU A 97 11.86 4.53 16.54
N ASP A 98 12.93 4.29 15.79
CA ASP A 98 14.29 4.64 16.20
C ASP A 98 14.45 6.16 16.34
N SER A 99 13.78 6.93 15.45
CA SER A 99 13.85 8.39 15.44
C SER A 99 12.90 9.04 16.45
N HIS A 100 11.71 8.48 16.65
CA HIS A 100 10.62 9.14 17.38
C HIS A 100 10.05 8.32 18.55
N GLY A 101 10.27 6.99 18.58
CA GLY A 101 9.64 6.09 19.56
C GLY A 101 10.02 6.37 21.02
N ARG A 102 11.23 6.87 21.26
CA ARG A 102 11.69 7.17 22.64
C ARG A 102 10.83 8.20 23.38
N ARG A 103 10.14 9.07 22.62
CA ARG A 103 9.23 10.08 23.20
C ARG A 103 7.91 9.48 23.66
N TYR A 104 7.55 8.29 23.16
CA TYR A 104 6.27 7.65 23.37
C TYR A 104 6.49 6.19 23.81
N PRO A 105 6.63 5.93 25.12
CA PRO A 105 6.96 4.60 25.64
C PRO A 105 5.93 3.51 25.33
N ARG A 106 4.65 3.90 25.17
CA ARG A 106 3.55 2.96 24.92
C ARG A 106 2.88 3.27 23.60
N LEU A 107 3.17 2.48 22.60
CA LEU A 107 2.73 2.72 21.23
C LEU A 107 1.64 1.72 20.81
N LEU A 108 0.51 2.25 20.36
CA LEU A 108 -0.59 1.49 19.77
C LEU A 108 -0.44 1.48 18.25
N HIS A 109 -0.24 0.31 17.66
CA HIS A 109 -0.13 0.16 16.21
C HIS A 109 -1.45 -0.31 15.61
N LEU A 110 -2.21 0.58 15.00
CA LEU A 110 -3.41 0.21 14.24
C LEU A 110 -3.02 -0.16 12.82
N ALA A 111 -3.22 -1.41 12.45
CA ALA A 111 -2.68 -1.96 11.22
C ALA A 111 -3.61 -2.97 10.54
N GLY A 112 -3.22 -3.40 9.34
CA GLY A 112 -3.82 -4.56 8.70
C GLY A 112 -3.43 -5.87 9.39
N ARG A 113 -4.20 -6.95 9.11
CA ARG A 113 -3.88 -8.30 9.58
C ARG A 113 -2.48 -8.73 9.16
N ASP A 114 -2.12 -8.48 7.90
CA ASP A 114 -0.83 -8.86 7.34
C ASP A 114 0.14 -7.69 7.51
N ARG A 115 0.95 -7.75 8.58
CA ARG A 115 1.93 -6.73 8.96
C ARG A 115 3.21 -7.36 9.50
N ALA A 116 4.31 -6.64 9.40
CA ALA A 116 5.52 -6.99 10.15
C ALA A 116 5.27 -6.78 11.65
N ALA A 117 5.78 -7.67 12.47
CA ALA A 117 5.76 -7.54 13.93
C ALA A 117 6.94 -6.67 14.39
N ASP A 118 6.72 -5.82 15.39
CA ASP A 118 7.76 -5.10 16.10
C ASP A 118 7.44 -5.17 17.61
N PRO A 119 8.36 -5.64 18.45
CA PRO A 119 8.10 -5.86 19.88
C PRO A 119 7.84 -4.55 20.67
N ARG A 120 8.18 -3.41 20.11
CA ARG A 120 7.92 -2.09 20.70
C ARG A 120 6.46 -1.65 20.56
N LEU A 121 5.65 -2.38 19.80
CA LEU A 121 4.30 -1.99 19.43
C LEU A 121 3.25 -2.95 19.99
N THR A 122 2.21 -2.40 20.60
CA THR A 122 0.97 -3.15 20.81
C THR A 122 0.12 -3.07 19.55
N ALA A 123 0.10 -4.12 18.78
CA ALA A 123 -0.54 -4.12 17.46
C ALA A 123 -1.99 -4.59 17.50
N VAL A 124 -2.88 -3.82 16.89
CA VAL A 124 -4.31 -4.12 16.74
C VAL A 124 -4.66 -4.16 15.26
N THR A 125 -5.38 -5.19 14.86
CA THR A 125 -5.88 -5.32 13.49
C THR A 125 -7.16 -4.53 13.33
N VAL A 126 -7.16 -3.53 12.46
CA VAL A 126 -8.33 -2.67 12.17
C VAL A 126 -8.89 -2.85 10.77
N TYR A 127 -8.15 -3.53 9.89
CA TYR A 127 -8.62 -3.92 8.56
C TYR A 127 -7.96 -5.22 8.09
N VAL A 128 -8.59 -5.82 7.10
CA VAL A 128 -8.02 -6.95 6.36
C VAL A 128 -8.02 -6.63 4.87
N ALA A 129 -7.06 -7.20 4.14
CA ALA A 129 -7.00 -7.12 2.68
C ALA A 129 -7.12 -8.56 2.16
N ASP A 130 -8.33 -8.97 1.83
CA ASP A 130 -8.60 -10.33 1.37
C ASP A 130 -8.34 -10.46 -0.13
N PRO A 131 -7.73 -11.58 -0.60
CA PRO A 131 -7.50 -11.81 -2.00
C PRO A 131 -8.81 -11.88 -2.79
N LEU A 132 -8.88 -11.18 -3.91
CA LEU A 132 -9.99 -11.30 -4.84
C LEU A 132 -9.78 -12.47 -5.81
N GLY A 133 -10.86 -13.15 -6.17
CA GLY A 133 -10.90 -14.02 -7.34
C GLY A 133 -10.74 -13.18 -8.61
N VAL A 134 -9.89 -13.65 -9.51
CA VAL A 134 -9.65 -12.97 -10.80
C VAL A 134 -9.99 -13.96 -11.90
N THR A 135 -10.75 -13.53 -12.90
CA THR A 135 -11.13 -14.37 -14.06
C THR A 135 -10.08 -14.25 -15.18
N ALA A 136 -10.01 -15.24 -16.06
CA ALA A 136 -9.17 -15.17 -17.25
C ALA A 136 -9.50 -13.94 -18.13
N ALA A 137 -10.77 -13.60 -18.28
CA ALA A 137 -11.19 -12.42 -19.02
C ALA A 137 -10.67 -11.12 -18.41
N ALA A 138 -10.67 -10.99 -17.09
CA ALA A 138 -10.10 -9.82 -16.40
C ALA A 138 -8.59 -9.73 -16.59
N LEU A 139 -7.89 -10.85 -16.73
CA LEU A 139 -6.44 -10.91 -16.94
C LEU A 139 -6.04 -10.58 -18.39
N ALA A 140 -6.94 -10.63 -19.35
CA ALA A 140 -6.64 -10.29 -20.75
C ALA A 140 -6.11 -8.85 -20.91
N VAL A 141 -6.44 -7.93 -19.99
CA VAL A 141 -5.94 -6.56 -19.97
C VAL A 141 -4.41 -6.48 -19.71
N LEU A 142 -3.78 -7.58 -19.31
CA LEU A 142 -2.34 -7.62 -19.04
C LEU A 142 -1.52 -7.81 -20.32
N ASP A 143 -2.10 -8.41 -21.34
CA ASP A 143 -1.43 -8.74 -22.60
C ASP A 143 -0.95 -7.47 -23.33
N GLY A 144 0.35 -7.41 -23.64
CA GLY A 144 0.99 -6.24 -24.25
C GLY A 144 0.98 -4.96 -23.40
N GLY A 145 0.41 -5.01 -22.18
CA GLY A 145 0.19 -3.86 -21.33
C GLY A 145 1.34 -3.54 -20.37
N VAL A 146 1.17 -2.42 -19.64
CA VAL A 146 2.03 -2.03 -18.51
C VAL A 146 1.27 -2.23 -17.20
N VAL A 147 1.76 -3.10 -16.34
CA VAL A 147 1.19 -3.33 -15.00
C VAL A 147 1.86 -2.43 -13.97
N LEU A 148 1.07 -1.68 -13.22
CA LEU A 148 1.57 -0.89 -12.09
C LEU A 148 1.35 -1.65 -10.78
N ALA A 149 2.44 -1.95 -10.08
CA ALA A 149 2.44 -2.63 -8.79
C ALA A 149 2.94 -1.71 -7.68
N HIS A 150 2.11 -1.52 -6.63
CA HIS A 150 2.37 -0.58 -5.52
C HIS A 150 2.81 -1.26 -4.23
N SER A 151 2.78 -2.58 -4.16
CA SER A 151 3.21 -3.33 -2.98
C SER A 151 3.79 -4.69 -3.34
N PRO A 152 4.76 -5.19 -2.56
CA PRO A 152 5.31 -6.53 -2.74
C PRO A 152 4.22 -7.62 -2.71
N ARG A 153 3.22 -7.47 -1.83
CA ARG A 153 2.11 -8.41 -1.71
C ARG A 153 1.26 -8.47 -2.99
N ALA A 154 0.94 -7.33 -3.60
CA ALA A 154 0.18 -7.30 -4.85
C ALA A 154 0.99 -7.87 -6.02
N ALA A 155 2.29 -7.59 -6.07
CA ALA A 155 3.19 -8.14 -7.07
C ALA A 155 3.32 -9.68 -6.96
N CYS A 156 3.49 -10.19 -5.74
CA CYS A 156 3.52 -11.63 -5.48
C CYS A 156 2.18 -12.30 -5.87
N ARG A 157 1.05 -11.69 -5.49
CA ARG A 157 -0.27 -12.19 -5.85
C ARG A 157 -0.48 -12.22 -7.36
N LEU A 158 -0.07 -11.16 -8.09
CA LEU A 158 -0.14 -11.14 -9.55
C LEU A 158 0.63 -12.32 -10.15
N ARG A 159 1.87 -12.54 -9.71
CA ARG A 159 2.70 -13.66 -10.17
C ARG A 159 1.98 -15.00 -9.96
N THR A 160 1.38 -15.22 -8.78
CA THR A 160 0.63 -16.44 -8.47
C THR A 160 -0.59 -16.61 -9.38
N VAL A 161 -1.33 -15.53 -9.60
CA VAL A 161 -2.53 -15.55 -10.46
C VAL A 161 -2.14 -15.83 -11.92
N MET A 162 -1.13 -15.14 -12.46
CA MET A 162 -0.67 -15.38 -13.83
C MET A 162 -0.19 -16.83 -14.03
N ALA A 163 0.54 -17.37 -13.06
CA ALA A 163 0.97 -18.77 -13.10
C ALA A 163 -0.22 -19.76 -13.09
N ALA A 164 -1.23 -19.49 -12.26
CA ALA A 164 -2.43 -20.35 -12.19
C ALA A 164 -3.23 -20.38 -13.51
N TYR A 165 -3.14 -19.35 -14.30
CA TYR A 165 -3.78 -19.26 -15.62
C TYR A 165 -2.81 -19.54 -16.79
N ALA A 166 -1.60 -20.03 -16.50
CA ALA A 166 -0.53 -20.28 -17.48
C ALA A 166 -0.20 -19.07 -18.37
N LEU A 167 -0.35 -17.84 -17.83
CA LEU A 167 -0.06 -16.61 -18.57
C LEU A 167 1.43 -16.30 -18.50
N GLY A 168 2.04 -16.10 -19.67
CA GLY A 168 3.40 -15.60 -19.81
C GLY A 168 3.50 -14.15 -19.32
N ARG A 169 4.71 -13.75 -18.92
CA ARG A 169 5.01 -12.37 -18.49
C ARG A 169 5.87 -11.62 -19.51
N ALA A 170 6.34 -12.34 -20.55
CA ALA A 170 7.26 -11.78 -21.53
C ALA A 170 6.63 -10.62 -22.33
N ASP A 171 5.33 -10.66 -22.56
CA ASP A 171 4.61 -9.63 -23.31
C ASP A 171 4.02 -8.54 -22.40
N THR A 172 4.17 -8.69 -21.08
CA THR A 172 3.69 -7.71 -20.07
C THR A 172 4.86 -6.95 -19.48
N ARG A 173 4.76 -5.63 -19.40
CA ARG A 173 5.77 -4.75 -18.79
C ARG A 173 5.35 -4.39 -17.36
N LEU A 174 6.31 -4.22 -16.45
CA LEU A 174 6.08 -3.96 -15.03
C LEU A 174 6.63 -2.61 -14.60
N ALA A 175 5.77 -1.70 -14.16
CA ALA A 175 6.15 -0.52 -13.39
C ALA A 175 6.01 -0.83 -11.89
N ALA A 176 7.11 -0.86 -11.16
CA ALA A 176 7.17 -1.19 -9.74
C ALA A 176 7.41 0.07 -8.90
N LEU A 177 6.68 0.25 -7.81
CA LEU A 177 6.81 1.41 -6.91
C LEU A 177 8.17 1.45 -6.18
N SER A 178 8.83 0.31 -6.03
CA SER A 178 10.16 0.19 -5.38
C SER A 178 10.86 -1.09 -5.81
N ALA A 179 12.17 -1.19 -5.51
CA ALA A 179 12.96 -2.39 -5.75
C ALA A 179 12.37 -3.63 -5.07
N ALA A 180 11.84 -3.50 -3.84
CA ALA A 180 11.18 -4.59 -3.13
C ALA A 180 9.92 -5.09 -3.86
N VAL A 181 9.17 -4.21 -4.52
CA VAL A 181 8.02 -4.58 -5.36
C VAL A 181 8.47 -5.32 -6.61
N ALA A 182 9.52 -4.86 -7.28
CA ALA A 182 10.08 -5.54 -8.45
C ALA A 182 10.60 -6.93 -8.10
N THR A 183 11.33 -7.06 -6.99
CA THR A 183 11.81 -8.38 -6.49
C THR A 183 10.65 -9.33 -6.22
N ALA A 184 9.59 -8.87 -5.56
CA ALA A 184 8.41 -9.68 -5.26
C ALA A 184 7.64 -10.12 -6.53
N ALA A 185 7.67 -9.31 -7.58
CA ALA A 185 7.08 -9.64 -8.87
C ALA A 185 7.85 -10.76 -9.58
N GLY A 186 9.13 -10.97 -9.26
CA GLY A 186 10.00 -11.96 -9.90
C GLY A 186 10.44 -11.54 -11.30
N THR A 187 11.00 -12.49 -12.04
CA THR A 187 11.59 -12.30 -13.37
C THR A 187 10.67 -12.72 -14.51
N GLY A 188 11.11 -12.51 -15.75
CA GLY A 188 10.40 -12.94 -16.96
C GLY A 188 9.40 -11.94 -17.51
N TRP A 189 9.40 -10.69 -17.03
CA TRP A 189 8.64 -9.58 -17.60
C TRP A 189 9.32 -9.07 -18.87
N GLY A 190 8.55 -8.60 -19.85
CA GLY A 190 9.07 -8.01 -21.09
C GLY A 190 9.98 -6.82 -20.83
N ALA A 191 9.62 -5.98 -19.86
CA ALA A 191 10.47 -4.94 -19.32
C ALA A 191 10.06 -4.62 -17.87
N VAL A 192 11.00 -4.08 -17.09
CA VAL A 192 10.74 -3.63 -15.71
C VAL A 192 11.31 -2.23 -15.52
N ALA A 193 10.46 -1.32 -15.02
CA ALA A 193 10.90 -0.02 -14.54
C ALA A 193 10.55 0.13 -13.06
N VAL A 194 11.51 0.58 -12.27
CA VAL A 194 11.32 0.90 -10.85
C VAL A 194 11.18 2.42 -10.72
N ALA A 195 10.23 2.86 -9.93
CA ALA A 195 10.06 4.27 -9.60
C ALA A 195 11.25 4.78 -8.78
N ASP A 196 11.72 5.98 -9.08
CA ASP A 196 12.89 6.59 -8.41
C ASP A 196 12.60 6.95 -6.95
N ARG A 197 11.31 7.14 -6.61
CA ARG A 197 10.78 7.37 -5.26
C ARG A 197 9.45 6.63 -5.10
N PRO A 198 9.06 6.23 -3.88
CA PRO A 198 7.80 5.53 -3.65
C PRO A 198 6.59 6.47 -3.65
N THR A 199 6.39 7.20 -4.76
CA THR A 199 5.28 8.16 -4.97
C THR A 199 4.47 7.81 -6.20
N ASP A 200 3.18 8.23 -6.22
CA ASP A 200 2.31 8.03 -7.38
C ASP A 200 2.87 8.73 -8.64
N ALA A 201 3.45 9.92 -8.52
CA ALA A 201 4.07 10.62 -9.65
C ALA A 201 5.25 9.84 -10.25
N ALA A 202 6.11 9.26 -9.41
CA ALA A 202 7.28 8.51 -9.88
C ALA A 202 6.91 7.19 -10.55
N ILE A 203 5.89 6.46 -10.05
CA ILE A 203 5.45 5.23 -10.72
C ILE A 203 4.70 5.53 -12.04
N VAL A 204 3.99 6.65 -12.13
CA VAL A 204 3.40 7.12 -13.39
C VAL A 204 4.48 7.44 -14.42
N ALA A 205 5.56 8.12 -14.01
CA ALA A 205 6.72 8.37 -14.87
C ALA A 205 7.39 7.06 -15.33
N ALA A 206 7.54 6.08 -14.44
CA ALA A 206 8.05 4.75 -14.77
C ALA A 206 7.15 4.01 -15.77
N ALA A 207 5.83 4.09 -15.58
CA ALA A 207 4.86 3.49 -16.49
C ALA A 207 4.92 4.13 -17.88
N ARG A 208 5.08 5.46 -17.96
CA ARG A 208 5.21 6.19 -19.23
C ARG A 208 6.45 5.73 -20.00
N ARG A 209 7.62 5.65 -19.35
CA ARG A 209 8.85 5.12 -19.99
C ARG A 209 8.71 3.72 -20.57
N LEU A 210 7.77 2.92 -20.05
CA LEU A 210 7.49 1.59 -20.56
C LEU A 210 6.42 1.58 -21.66
N ALA A 211 5.59 2.62 -21.76
CA ALA A 211 4.52 2.70 -22.75
C ALA A 211 5.02 3.24 -24.10
N ASP A 212 6.06 4.07 -24.07
CA ASP A 212 6.77 4.58 -25.25
C ASP A 212 7.63 3.48 -25.88
#